data_af36b8bfddad0445a3d3cb1c306825c3
#
_entry.id   af36b8bfddad0445a3d3cb1c306825c3
#
_cell.length_a   1.000
_cell.length_b   1.000
_cell.length_c   1.000
_cell.angle_alpha   90.00
_cell.angle_beta   90.00
_cell.angle_gamma   90.00
#
_symmetry.space_group_name_H-M   'P 1'
#
loop_
_entity.id
_entity.type
_entity.pdbx_description
1 polymer ?
#
loop_
_entity_poly.entity_id
_entity_poly.type
_entity_poly.pdbx_seq_one_letter_code
_entity_poly.pdbx_strand_id
1 'polypeptide(L)'
;MGLVQGKFLPTNILMSMAVELTKVPSTPGVYKFFSNHEIIYIGKAKNLKKRVSSYFGNSFKDRKTSQIKLLTDNIETFTTKNEVEALLLEQMLIKENKPKFNILLRDDKTYPYIFFSLDHEYPGIYSKRTKQAVDSKFFGPFVSSEAVKKSIKEIQKIFQVRNCSDTTFTNRTRPCIEFQMKRCSAPCVKKISKTDYFEDIASAKSYLSSSDNQTINKLTSDIEKASEKLQFEKAAEIRDRLRRLQLLREEQSVVTLARDVDIFSVHAEDNYLGICIIVVRRGKIRGTKTHLIKQAHYDSLEEVYQSAVFNFYDNQSDIPKKIMSTDALKSKDLLSKVIQKKYNVKVNLTHTPDKSIRPIFNLCKINAKQVIQNH
;
A
#
# COMPACT_ATOMS: atom_id res chain seq x y z
N MET A 1 -4.01 48.91 26.15
CA MET A 1 -5.32 49.15 25.53
C MET A 1 -5.16 49.11 24.01
N GLY A 2 -5.44 48.00 23.36
CA GLY A 2 -5.34 47.85 21.92
C GLY A 2 -6.45 46.89 21.52
N LEU A 3 -7.51 47.43 20.97
CA LEU A 3 -8.73 46.77 20.49
C LEU A 3 -8.38 45.82 19.34
N VAL A 4 -8.66 44.53 19.51
CA VAL A 4 -8.69 43.54 18.46
C VAL A 4 -9.94 43.83 17.60
N GLN A 5 -9.74 44.45 16.46
CA GLN A 5 -10.80 44.61 15.46
C GLN A 5 -11.15 43.24 14.87
N GLY A 6 -12.27 42.66 15.29
CA GLY A 6 -12.91 41.55 14.60
C GLY A 6 -13.28 41.99 13.19
N LYS A 7 -12.68 41.43 12.15
CA LYS A 7 -13.12 41.59 10.77
C LYS A 7 -14.46 40.90 10.62
N PHE A 8 -15.54 41.71 10.69
CA PHE A 8 -16.87 41.31 10.21
C PHE A 8 -16.79 41.09 8.70
N LEU A 9 -17.20 39.94 8.24
CA LEU A 9 -17.42 39.69 6.80
C LEU A 9 -18.42 40.74 6.30
N PRO A 10 -18.20 41.36 5.13
CA PRO A 10 -19.11 42.31 4.59
C PRO A 10 -20.47 41.64 4.32
N THR A 11 -21.54 42.32 4.70
CA THR A 11 -22.94 41.84 4.66
C THR A 11 -23.35 41.33 3.28
N ASN A 12 -22.76 41.83 2.21
CA ASN A 12 -22.99 41.39 0.82
C ASN A 12 -22.55 39.98 0.52
N ILE A 13 -21.45 39.50 1.14
CA ILE A 13 -20.95 38.10 0.95
C ILE A 13 -21.87 37.10 1.67
N LEU A 14 -22.40 37.46 2.83
CA LEU A 14 -23.36 36.63 3.57
C LEU A 14 -24.71 36.52 2.85
N MET A 15 -25.18 37.57 2.19
CA MET A 15 -26.40 37.55 1.38
C MET A 15 -26.22 36.73 0.09
N SER A 16 -25.12 36.84 -0.61
CA SER A 16 -24.79 36.04 -1.79
C SER A 16 -24.72 34.54 -1.45
N MET A 17 -24.05 34.17 -0.37
CA MET A 17 -24.00 32.78 0.10
C MET A 17 -25.34 32.23 0.57
N ALA A 18 -26.19 33.02 1.21
CA ALA A 18 -27.52 32.60 1.64
C ALA A 18 -28.41 32.23 0.43
N VAL A 19 -28.28 32.98 -0.67
CA VAL A 19 -29.00 32.72 -1.93
C VAL A 19 -28.45 31.43 -2.60
N GLU A 20 -27.17 31.17 -2.55
CA GLU A 20 -26.58 29.94 -3.11
C GLU A 20 -26.97 28.67 -2.32
N LEU A 21 -27.06 28.75 -0.99
CA LEU A 21 -27.48 27.62 -0.13
C LEU A 21 -28.93 27.18 -0.44
N THR A 22 -29.80 28.07 -0.87
CA THR A 22 -31.20 27.72 -1.27
C THR A 22 -31.26 26.91 -2.55
N LYS A 23 -30.27 27.04 -3.45
CA LYS A 23 -30.19 26.32 -4.73
C LYS A 23 -29.55 24.93 -4.59
N VAL A 24 -28.93 24.62 -3.44
CA VAL A 24 -28.29 23.32 -3.22
C VAL A 24 -29.33 22.20 -3.15
N PRO A 25 -29.21 21.15 -3.98
CA PRO A 25 -30.16 20.03 -4.01
C PRO A 25 -30.06 19.14 -2.77
N SER A 26 -31.16 18.45 -2.45
CA SER A 26 -31.21 17.49 -1.33
C SER A 26 -30.84 16.05 -1.72
N THR A 27 -30.13 15.86 -2.82
CA THR A 27 -29.70 14.59 -3.39
C THR A 27 -28.26 14.23 -2.96
N PRO A 28 -27.82 12.97 -3.15
CA PRO A 28 -26.42 12.61 -3.03
C PRO A 28 -25.55 13.35 -4.05
N GLY A 29 -24.31 13.67 -3.70
CA GLY A 29 -23.40 14.33 -4.61
C GLY A 29 -22.09 14.81 -3.98
N VAL A 30 -21.37 15.62 -4.74
CA VAL A 30 -20.10 16.24 -4.37
C VAL A 30 -20.25 17.76 -4.39
N TYR A 31 -19.63 18.44 -3.45
CA TYR A 31 -19.55 19.88 -3.37
C TYR A 31 -18.10 20.35 -3.39
N LYS A 32 -17.87 21.52 -4.00
CA LYS A 32 -16.58 22.20 -4.04
C LYS A 32 -16.74 23.57 -3.38
N PHE A 33 -15.81 23.92 -2.53
CA PHE A 33 -15.68 25.27 -1.97
C PHE A 33 -14.51 25.99 -2.62
N PHE A 34 -14.73 27.22 -3.01
CA PHE A 34 -13.76 28.08 -3.67
C PHE A 34 -13.34 29.23 -2.77
N SER A 35 -12.13 29.72 -2.98
CA SER A 35 -11.60 30.98 -2.47
C SER A 35 -10.81 31.66 -3.57
N ASN A 36 -11.19 32.86 -4.00
CA ASN A 36 -10.51 33.57 -5.09
C ASN A 36 -10.34 32.72 -6.37
N HIS A 37 -11.40 32.04 -6.79
CA HIS A 37 -11.44 31.11 -7.94
C HIS A 37 -10.62 29.82 -7.78
N GLU A 38 -9.97 29.60 -6.65
CA GLU A 38 -9.25 28.35 -6.37
C GLU A 38 -10.10 27.38 -5.54
N ILE A 39 -10.06 26.09 -5.86
CA ILE A 39 -10.76 25.06 -5.08
C ILE A 39 -9.97 24.83 -3.79
N ILE A 40 -10.57 25.17 -2.65
CA ILE A 40 -9.95 24.99 -1.32
C ILE A 40 -10.37 23.70 -0.64
N TYR A 41 -11.56 23.17 -0.94
CA TYR A 41 -12.08 21.94 -0.37
C TYR A 41 -13.06 21.24 -1.29
N ILE A 42 -13.04 19.92 -1.30
CA ILE A 42 -14.00 19.05 -1.99
C ILE A 42 -14.52 18.02 -0.98
N GLY A 43 -15.84 17.81 -0.97
CA GLY A 43 -16.44 16.81 -0.10
C GLY A 43 -17.69 16.18 -0.71
N LYS A 44 -18.03 14.97 -0.23
CA LYS A 44 -19.26 14.26 -0.61
C LYS A 44 -20.36 14.40 0.43
N ALA A 45 -21.60 14.17 0.00
CA ALA A 45 -22.75 14.11 0.89
C ALA A 45 -23.79 13.11 0.40
N LYS A 46 -24.53 12.49 1.35
CA LYS A 46 -25.80 11.79 1.09
C LYS A 46 -26.91 12.77 0.75
N ASN A 47 -26.83 13.96 1.34
CA ASN A 47 -27.74 15.06 1.13
C ASN A 47 -26.89 16.33 1.10
N LEU A 48 -26.68 16.87 -0.11
CA LEU A 48 -25.85 18.05 -0.34
C LEU A 48 -26.33 19.23 0.48
N LYS A 49 -27.65 19.54 0.47
CA LYS A 49 -28.19 20.67 1.20
C LYS A 49 -27.88 20.62 2.70
N LYS A 50 -28.15 19.47 3.35
CA LYS A 50 -27.88 19.31 4.79
C LYS A 50 -26.39 19.45 5.09
N ARG A 51 -25.52 18.84 4.26
CA ARG A 51 -24.07 18.85 4.49
C ARG A 51 -23.47 20.23 4.25
N VAL A 52 -23.77 20.88 3.14
CA VAL A 52 -23.27 22.22 2.84
C VAL A 52 -23.75 23.23 3.89
N SER A 53 -25.04 23.19 4.25
CA SER A 53 -25.57 24.06 5.32
C SER A 53 -24.87 23.88 6.67
N SER A 54 -24.41 22.67 6.99
CA SER A 54 -23.71 22.41 8.25
C SER A 54 -22.37 23.15 8.39
N TYR A 55 -21.72 23.53 7.28
CA TYR A 55 -20.52 24.35 7.30
C TYR A 55 -20.80 25.83 7.62
N PHE A 56 -22.00 26.32 7.28
CA PHE A 56 -22.35 27.73 7.43
C PHE A 56 -23.25 28.00 8.65
N GLY A 57 -23.60 26.97 9.41
CA GLY A 57 -24.31 27.08 10.68
C GLY A 57 -23.57 27.86 11.76
N ASN A 58 -24.26 28.16 12.89
CA ASN A 58 -23.69 28.96 13.98
C ASN A 58 -22.82 28.18 14.98
N SER A 59 -22.81 26.85 14.94
CA SER A 59 -22.00 26.02 15.83
C SER A 59 -20.70 25.60 15.16
N PHE A 60 -19.58 26.19 15.57
CA PHE A 60 -18.25 25.79 15.13
C PHE A 60 -17.84 24.52 15.87
N LYS A 61 -17.70 23.41 15.16
CA LYS A 61 -17.29 22.13 15.77
C LYS A 61 -15.79 21.89 15.71
N ASP A 62 -15.09 22.47 14.73
CA ASP A 62 -13.65 22.30 14.56
C ASP A 62 -12.99 23.47 13.81
N ARG A 63 -11.64 23.54 13.91
CA ARG A 63 -10.81 24.59 13.31
C ARG A 63 -10.86 24.58 11.78
N LYS A 64 -10.96 23.41 11.17
CA LYS A 64 -11.02 23.23 9.70
C LYS A 64 -12.31 23.84 9.15
N THR A 65 -13.46 23.46 9.71
CA THR A 65 -14.79 23.98 9.30
C THR A 65 -14.84 25.49 9.42
N SER A 66 -14.28 26.06 10.51
CA SER A 66 -14.21 27.50 10.71
C SER A 66 -13.36 28.19 9.65
N GLN A 67 -12.21 27.63 9.27
CA GLN A 67 -11.35 28.19 8.24
C GLN A 67 -11.97 28.07 6.85
N ILE A 68 -12.59 26.95 6.52
CA ILE A 68 -13.30 26.76 5.27
C ILE A 68 -14.42 27.80 5.14
N LYS A 69 -15.25 27.96 6.20
CA LYS A 69 -16.32 28.96 6.21
C LYS A 69 -15.82 30.37 5.95
N LEU A 70 -14.71 30.77 6.61
CA LEU A 70 -14.13 32.12 6.48
C LEU A 70 -13.55 32.39 5.08
N LEU A 71 -13.00 31.37 4.44
CA LEU A 71 -12.31 31.51 3.15
C LEU A 71 -13.21 31.27 1.95
N THR A 72 -14.36 30.59 2.12
CA THR A 72 -15.25 30.25 1.00
C THR A 72 -15.98 31.47 0.50
N ASP A 73 -15.83 31.75 -0.77
CA ASP A 73 -16.54 32.81 -1.50
C ASP A 73 -17.53 32.28 -2.55
N ASN A 74 -17.35 31.02 -3.02
CA ASN A 74 -18.23 30.39 -3.98
C ASN A 74 -18.40 28.89 -3.71
N ILE A 75 -19.52 28.30 -4.14
CA ILE A 75 -19.89 26.90 -3.94
C ILE A 75 -20.40 26.31 -5.25
N GLU A 76 -19.80 25.18 -5.66
CA GLU A 76 -20.34 24.35 -6.74
C GLU A 76 -20.83 23.01 -6.21
N THR A 77 -21.89 22.47 -6.76
CA THR A 77 -22.45 21.18 -6.40
C THR A 77 -22.70 20.32 -7.64
N PHE A 78 -22.37 19.02 -7.52
CA PHE A 78 -22.57 18.01 -8.55
C PHE A 78 -23.45 16.91 -7.97
N THR A 79 -24.60 16.67 -8.54
CA THR A 79 -25.50 15.58 -8.12
C THR A 79 -25.03 14.25 -8.67
N THR A 80 -25.20 13.17 -7.90
CA THR A 80 -24.91 11.81 -8.32
C THR A 80 -26.09 10.89 -8.05
N LYS A 81 -26.14 9.73 -8.70
CA LYS A 81 -27.24 8.78 -8.53
C LYS A 81 -27.26 8.15 -7.14
N ASN A 82 -26.10 7.99 -6.53
CA ASN A 82 -25.93 7.34 -5.21
C ASN A 82 -24.61 7.75 -4.53
N GLU A 83 -24.41 7.31 -3.28
CA GLU A 83 -23.23 7.60 -2.48
C GLU A 83 -21.94 6.98 -3.05
N VAL A 84 -22.04 5.85 -3.74
CA VAL A 84 -20.89 5.18 -4.37
C VAL A 84 -20.32 6.08 -5.47
N GLU A 85 -21.19 6.67 -6.29
CA GLU A 85 -20.78 7.61 -7.34
C GLU A 85 -20.26 8.91 -6.75
N ALA A 86 -20.89 9.41 -5.66
CA ALA A 86 -20.40 10.57 -4.95
C ALA A 86 -18.98 10.39 -4.42
N LEU A 87 -18.68 9.25 -3.80
CA LEU A 87 -17.35 8.96 -3.29
C LEU A 87 -16.30 8.80 -4.42
N LEU A 88 -16.66 8.15 -5.52
CA LEU A 88 -15.77 8.03 -6.68
C LEU A 88 -15.46 9.40 -7.30
N LEU A 89 -16.48 10.24 -7.49
CA LEU A 89 -16.33 11.59 -8.04
C LEU A 89 -15.49 12.48 -7.09
N GLU A 90 -15.75 12.43 -5.79
CA GLU A 90 -14.96 13.15 -4.78
C GLU A 90 -13.47 12.80 -4.88
N GLN A 91 -13.13 11.50 -4.88
CA GLN A 91 -11.73 11.06 -4.94
C GLN A 91 -11.06 11.46 -6.27
N MET A 92 -11.77 11.39 -7.38
CA MET A 92 -11.27 11.85 -8.68
C MET A 92 -10.96 13.35 -8.65
N LEU A 93 -11.89 14.16 -8.18
CA LEU A 93 -11.74 15.62 -8.11
C LEU A 93 -10.66 16.06 -7.12
N ILE A 94 -10.52 15.39 -5.96
CA ILE A 94 -9.43 15.64 -5.01
C ILE A 94 -8.07 15.37 -5.65
N LYS A 95 -7.96 14.27 -6.39
CA LYS A 95 -6.71 13.88 -7.06
C LYS A 95 -6.31 14.88 -8.16
N GLU A 96 -7.26 15.35 -8.93
CA GLU A 96 -7.05 16.33 -10.01
C GLU A 96 -6.69 17.72 -9.46
N ASN A 97 -7.47 18.22 -8.50
CA ASN A 97 -7.40 19.62 -8.05
C ASN A 97 -6.48 19.82 -6.82
N LYS A 98 -6.19 18.76 -6.07
CA LYS A 98 -5.32 18.78 -4.87
C LYS A 98 -5.67 19.92 -3.89
N PRO A 99 -6.91 20.04 -3.41
CA PRO A 99 -7.34 21.16 -2.61
C PRO A 99 -6.62 21.26 -1.27
N LYS A 100 -6.40 22.48 -0.79
CA LYS A 100 -5.62 22.77 0.43
C LYS A 100 -6.15 22.06 1.69
N PHE A 101 -7.46 21.95 1.85
CA PHE A 101 -8.10 21.40 3.04
C PHE A 101 -8.48 19.92 2.91
N ASN A 102 -8.15 19.24 1.80
CA ASN A 102 -8.30 17.81 1.69
C ASN A 102 -7.01 17.07 2.10
N ILE A 103 -7.18 15.86 2.59
CA ILE A 103 -6.04 14.99 2.90
C ILE A 103 -5.45 14.49 1.59
N LEU A 104 -4.21 14.88 1.34
CA LEU A 104 -3.44 14.46 0.18
C LEU A 104 -2.30 13.55 0.63
N LEU A 105 -2.44 12.26 0.38
CA LEU A 105 -1.33 11.33 0.49
C LEU A 105 -0.50 11.41 -0.79
N ARG A 106 0.62 12.12 -0.74
CA ARG A 106 1.53 12.27 -1.88
C ARG A 106 2.31 10.98 -2.09
N ASP A 107 1.80 10.11 -2.95
CA ASP A 107 2.47 8.88 -3.34
C ASP A 107 2.16 8.51 -4.79
N ASP A 108 2.83 9.23 -5.68
CA ASP A 108 2.73 9.01 -7.14
C ASP A 108 3.66 7.89 -7.64
N LYS A 109 4.43 7.25 -6.74
CA LYS A 109 5.41 6.23 -7.14
C LYS A 109 4.74 4.88 -7.32
N THR A 110 4.92 4.28 -8.47
CA THR A 110 4.54 2.88 -8.73
C THR A 110 5.31 1.94 -7.80
N TYR A 111 4.64 0.84 -7.43
CA TYR A 111 5.26 -0.16 -6.54
C TYR A 111 6.32 -0.98 -7.27
N PRO A 112 7.41 -1.33 -6.59
CA PRO A 112 8.42 -2.21 -7.15
C PRO A 112 8.00 -3.68 -7.07
N TYR A 113 8.42 -4.44 -8.05
CA TYR A 113 8.24 -5.90 -8.17
C TYR A 113 9.57 -6.58 -8.35
N ILE A 114 9.67 -7.83 -7.95
CA ILE A 114 10.77 -8.72 -8.30
C ILE A 114 10.41 -9.40 -9.62
N PHE A 115 11.37 -9.51 -10.53
CA PHE A 115 11.21 -10.27 -11.77
C PHE A 115 12.49 -11.02 -12.12
N PHE A 116 12.37 -12.07 -12.95
CA PHE A 116 13.48 -12.82 -13.51
C PHE A 116 13.60 -12.49 -15.01
N SER A 117 14.84 -12.18 -15.46
CA SER A 117 15.11 -11.98 -16.88
C SER A 117 15.09 -13.34 -17.60
N LEU A 118 14.02 -13.62 -18.35
CA LEU A 118 13.88 -14.91 -19.05
C LEU A 118 14.55 -14.94 -20.42
N ASP A 119 14.97 -13.78 -20.92
CA ASP A 119 15.55 -13.62 -22.26
C ASP A 119 17.04 -13.98 -22.32
N HIS A 120 17.66 -14.25 -21.17
CA HIS A 120 19.07 -14.62 -21.06
C HIS A 120 19.23 -16.11 -20.73
N GLU A 121 20.29 -16.72 -21.29
CA GLU A 121 20.64 -18.13 -21.04
C GLU A 121 20.73 -18.51 -19.56
N TYR A 122 21.17 -17.60 -18.71
CA TYR A 122 21.16 -17.70 -17.25
C TYR A 122 20.32 -16.55 -16.68
N PRO A 123 19.04 -16.77 -16.37
CA PRO A 123 18.16 -15.72 -15.84
C PRO A 123 18.70 -15.04 -14.58
N GLY A 124 18.64 -13.72 -14.51
CA GLY A 124 18.96 -12.95 -13.31
C GLY A 124 17.70 -12.53 -12.55
N ILE A 125 17.87 -12.16 -11.27
CA ILE A 125 16.81 -11.62 -10.42
C ILE A 125 16.99 -10.11 -10.25
N TYR A 126 15.92 -9.34 -10.54
CA TYR A 126 15.95 -7.89 -10.54
C TYR A 126 14.69 -7.27 -9.94
N SER A 127 14.73 -5.97 -9.70
CA SER A 127 13.55 -5.18 -9.31
C SER A 127 13.15 -4.24 -10.45
N LYS A 128 11.84 -4.09 -10.67
CA LYS A 128 11.26 -3.13 -11.62
C LYS A 128 10.02 -2.48 -11.02
N ARG A 129 9.86 -1.19 -11.26
CA ARG A 129 8.62 -0.48 -10.95
C ARG A 129 7.70 -0.53 -12.16
N THR A 130 6.47 -0.98 -11.96
CA THR A 130 5.48 -1.08 -13.04
C THR A 130 4.08 -0.89 -12.49
N LYS A 131 3.19 -0.32 -13.31
CA LYS A 131 1.73 -0.27 -13.05
C LYS A 131 1.02 -1.54 -13.49
N GLN A 132 1.60 -2.26 -14.44
CA GLN A 132 1.03 -3.46 -15.05
C GLN A 132 1.89 -4.67 -14.66
N ALA A 133 1.59 -5.30 -13.54
CA ALA A 133 2.21 -6.56 -13.13
C ALA A 133 1.24 -7.72 -13.38
N VAL A 134 0.73 -7.84 -14.60
CA VAL A 134 -0.27 -8.86 -14.97
C VAL A 134 0.39 -10.18 -15.36
N ASP A 135 1.70 -10.18 -15.65
CA ASP A 135 2.41 -11.39 -16.06
C ASP A 135 2.91 -12.22 -14.87
N SER A 136 2.84 -13.53 -15.01
CA SER A 136 3.44 -14.54 -14.10
C SER A 136 4.95 -14.37 -13.85
N LYS A 137 5.59 -13.42 -14.54
CA LYS A 137 7.01 -13.04 -14.43
C LYS A 137 7.30 -12.11 -13.27
N PHE A 138 6.29 -11.42 -12.70
CA PHE A 138 6.44 -10.42 -11.64
C PHE A 138 5.93 -10.94 -10.29
N PHE A 139 6.70 -10.69 -9.25
CA PHE A 139 6.37 -11.05 -7.87
C PHE A 139 6.31 -9.79 -7.01
N GLY A 140 5.21 -9.55 -6.35
CA GLY A 140 4.95 -8.36 -5.54
C GLY A 140 3.45 -8.12 -5.41
N PRO A 141 3.01 -6.87 -5.20
CA PRO A 141 3.79 -5.65 -5.05
C PRO A 141 4.57 -5.58 -3.74
N PHE A 142 5.70 -4.87 -3.74
CA PHE A 142 6.44 -4.53 -2.53
C PHE A 142 6.21 -3.06 -2.20
N VAL A 143 6.10 -2.72 -0.92
CA VAL A 143 5.77 -1.35 -0.50
C VAL A 143 6.93 -0.36 -0.67
N SER A 144 8.17 -0.85 -0.71
CA SER A 144 9.36 -0.01 -0.90
C SER A 144 10.46 -0.71 -1.70
N SER A 145 11.36 0.06 -2.29
CA SER A 145 12.56 -0.46 -2.97
C SER A 145 13.50 -1.18 -1.99
N GLU A 146 13.50 -0.78 -0.72
CA GLU A 146 14.29 -1.43 0.32
C GLU A 146 13.75 -2.83 0.64
N ALA A 147 12.43 -2.99 0.76
CA ALA A 147 11.79 -4.30 0.93
C ALA A 147 12.13 -5.26 -0.22
N VAL A 148 12.13 -4.77 -1.46
CA VAL A 148 12.54 -5.57 -2.63
C VAL A 148 14.01 -5.98 -2.53
N LYS A 149 14.90 -5.03 -2.23
CA LYS A 149 16.35 -5.32 -2.09
C LYS A 149 16.61 -6.36 -1.01
N LYS A 150 15.90 -6.27 0.13
CA LYS A 150 15.99 -7.27 1.21
C LYS A 150 15.54 -8.64 0.72
N SER A 151 14.38 -8.73 0.07
CA SER A 151 13.86 -10.00 -0.47
C SER A 151 14.75 -10.60 -1.55
N ILE A 152 15.35 -9.79 -2.44
CA ILE A 152 16.33 -10.28 -3.43
C ILE A 152 17.55 -10.88 -2.73
N LYS A 153 18.10 -10.19 -1.71
CA LYS A 153 19.23 -10.71 -0.93
C LYS A 153 18.90 -12.04 -0.22
N GLU A 154 17.68 -12.18 0.30
CA GLU A 154 17.20 -13.43 0.92
C GLU A 154 17.15 -14.57 -0.12
N ILE A 155 16.55 -14.30 -1.29
CA ILE A 155 16.48 -15.27 -2.39
C ILE A 155 17.88 -15.69 -2.83
N GLN A 156 18.81 -14.75 -2.96
CA GLN A 156 20.20 -15.05 -3.32
C GLN A 156 20.91 -15.90 -2.27
N LYS A 157 20.69 -15.65 -0.98
CA LYS A 157 21.24 -16.48 0.10
C LYS A 157 20.76 -17.93 0.05
N ILE A 158 19.49 -18.15 -0.39
CA ILE A 158 18.89 -19.49 -0.43
C ILE A 158 19.24 -20.20 -1.74
N PHE A 159 19.02 -19.54 -2.87
CA PHE A 159 19.02 -20.15 -4.22
C PHE A 159 20.22 -19.76 -5.09
N GLN A 160 21.08 -18.88 -4.61
CA GLN A 160 22.33 -18.44 -5.27
C GLN A 160 22.12 -17.93 -6.71
N VAL A 161 21.01 -17.25 -6.96
CA VAL A 161 20.66 -16.69 -8.26
C VAL A 161 21.42 -15.38 -8.52
N ARG A 162 21.94 -15.18 -9.73
CA ARG A 162 22.65 -13.95 -10.11
C ARG A 162 21.75 -12.72 -10.13
N ASN A 163 22.34 -11.56 -9.84
CA ASN A 163 21.70 -10.24 -9.97
C ASN A 163 22.55 -9.22 -10.74
N CYS A 164 23.65 -9.65 -11.32
CA CYS A 164 24.52 -8.82 -12.14
C CYS A 164 23.86 -8.52 -13.51
N SER A 165 24.22 -7.39 -14.14
CA SER A 165 23.80 -7.07 -15.50
C SER A 165 24.37 -8.08 -16.51
N ASP A 166 23.72 -8.19 -17.66
CA ASP A 166 24.16 -9.12 -18.71
C ASP A 166 25.54 -8.73 -19.26
N THR A 167 25.83 -7.42 -19.37
CA THR A 167 27.17 -6.92 -19.73
C THR A 167 28.23 -7.32 -18.71
N THR A 168 27.93 -7.24 -17.41
CA THR A 168 28.84 -7.71 -16.36
C THR A 168 29.01 -9.22 -16.40
N PHE A 169 27.95 -9.96 -16.70
CA PHE A 169 27.98 -11.43 -16.82
C PHE A 169 28.92 -11.87 -17.95
N THR A 170 28.77 -11.29 -19.13
CA THR A 170 29.53 -11.66 -20.34
C THR A 170 31.02 -11.35 -20.23
N ASN A 171 31.37 -10.25 -19.55
CA ASN A 171 32.75 -9.80 -19.42
C ASN A 171 33.52 -10.43 -18.23
N ARG A 172 32.91 -11.40 -17.52
CA ARG A 172 33.55 -12.03 -16.37
C ARG A 172 34.49 -13.17 -16.77
N THR A 173 35.72 -13.11 -16.25
CA THR A 173 36.74 -14.17 -16.40
C THR A 173 36.99 -14.93 -15.11
N ARG A 174 36.55 -14.39 -13.94
CA ARG A 174 36.71 -14.99 -12.63
C ARG A 174 35.44 -14.80 -11.76
N PRO A 175 35.18 -15.69 -10.78
CA PRO A 175 34.08 -15.51 -9.85
C PRO A 175 34.14 -14.17 -9.12
N CYS A 176 32.98 -13.55 -8.90
CA CYS A 176 32.88 -12.28 -8.18
C CYS A 176 32.66 -12.52 -6.67
N ILE A 177 32.60 -11.41 -5.91
CA ILE A 177 32.39 -11.43 -4.47
C ILE A 177 31.08 -12.12 -4.07
N GLU A 178 30.02 -12.03 -4.88
CA GLU A 178 28.74 -12.69 -4.61
C GLU A 178 28.87 -14.22 -4.61
N PHE A 179 29.77 -14.78 -5.40
CA PHE A 179 30.11 -16.21 -5.33
C PHE A 179 30.85 -16.56 -4.03
N GLN A 180 31.82 -15.76 -3.64
CA GLN A 180 32.57 -15.98 -2.39
C GLN A 180 31.64 -15.89 -1.16
N MET A 181 30.67 -14.96 -1.19
CA MET A 181 29.63 -14.83 -0.17
C MET A 181 28.52 -15.89 -0.25
N LYS A 182 28.64 -16.89 -1.14
CA LYS A 182 27.61 -17.92 -1.37
C LYS A 182 26.22 -17.36 -1.70
N ARG A 183 26.18 -16.25 -2.46
CA ARG A 183 24.94 -15.60 -2.93
C ARG A 183 24.69 -15.78 -4.42
N CYS A 184 25.67 -16.30 -5.15
CA CYS A 184 25.59 -16.60 -6.56
C CYS A 184 26.40 -17.87 -6.86
N SER A 185 25.87 -18.74 -7.71
CA SER A 185 26.53 -19.97 -8.14
C SER A 185 27.58 -19.76 -9.24
N ALA A 186 27.88 -18.51 -9.63
CA ALA A 186 28.83 -18.09 -10.66
C ALA A 186 28.64 -18.76 -12.03
N PRO A 187 27.44 -18.71 -12.64
CA PRO A 187 27.19 -19.27 -13.96
C PRO A 187 28.03 -18.57 -15.07
N CYS A 188 28.43 -17.30 -14.84
CA CYS A 188 29.25 -16.53 -15.77
C CYS A 188 30.64 -17.15 -16.05
N VAL A 189 31.14 -17.98 -15.13
CA VAL A 189 32.43 -18.70 -15.26
C VAL A 189 32.21 -20.22 -15.19
N LYS A 190 31.01 -20.69 -15.54
CA LYS A 190 30.65 -22.10 -15.67
C LYS A 190 30.89 -22.95 -14.41
N LYS A 191 30.72 -22.35 -13.17
CA LYS A 191 30.82 -23.08 -11.92
C LYS A 191 29.58 -23.92 -11.59
N ILE A 192 28.50 -23.74 -12.34
CA ILE A 192 27.26 -24.49 -12.24
C ILE A 192 26.81 -24.90 -13.65
N SER A 193 26.19 -26.07 -13.78
CA SER A 193 25.57 -26.47 -15.04
C SER A 193 24.33 -25.63 -15.34
N LYS A 194 23.96 -25.54 -16.61
CA LYS A 194 22.73 -24.85 -17.02
C LYS A 194 21.49 -25.47 -16.39
N THR A 195 21.43 -26.79 -16.36
CA THR A 195 20.31 -27.57 -15.81
C THR A 195 20.10 -27.26 -14.33
N ASP A 196 21.15 -27.36 -13.52
CA ASP A 196 21.10 -27.11 -12.07
C ASP A 196 20.73 -25.64 -11.79
N TYR A 197 21.25 -24.69 -12.59
CA TYR A 197 20.89 -23.29 -12.46
C TYR A 197 19.41 -23.02 -12.73
N PHE A 198 18.81 -23.70 -13.74
CA PHE A 198 17.38 -23.58 -14.01
C PHE A 198 16.52 -24.22 -12.90
N GLU A 199 17.00 -25.29 -12.24
CA GLU A 199 16.34 -25.84 -11.05
C GLU A 199 16.36 -24.85 -9.89
N ASP A 200 17.45 -24.08 -9.71
CA ASP A 200 17.54 -23.01 -8.74
C ASP A 200 16.57 -21.88 -9.02
N ILE A 201 16.48 -21.45 -10.29
CA ILE A 201 15.50 -20.45 -10.74
C ILE A 201 14.05 -20.92 -10.51
N ALA A 202 13.74 -22.17 -10.84
CA ALA A 202 12.40 -22.74 -10.62
C ALA A 202 12.06 -22.79 -9.13
N SER A 203 13.02 -23.17 -8.29
CA SER A 203 12.88 -23.18 -6.83
C SER A 203 12.72 -21.78 -6.24
N ALA A 204 13.46 -20.79 -6.72
CA ALA A 204 13.33 -19.39 -6.32
C ALA A 204 11.96 -18.79 -6.71
N LYS A 205 11.46 -19.11 -7.90
CA LYS A 205 10.10 -18.73 -8.34
C LYS A 205 9.04 -19.39 -7.47
N SER A 206 9.18 -20.67 -7.19
CA SER A 206 8.27 -21.41 -6.30
C SER A 206 8.25 -20.79 -4.90
N TYR A 207 9.39 -20.42 -4.34
CA TYR A 207 9.50 -19.71 -3.05
C TYR A 207 8.75 -18.38 -3.04
N LEU A 208 8.85 -17.59 -4.11
CA LEU A 208 8.11 -16.34 -4.24
C LEU A 208 6.61 -16.55 -4.45
N SER A 209 6.21 -17.70 -5.02
CA SER A 209 4.83 -18.02 -5.39
C SER A 209 4.06 -18.82 -4.34
N SER A 210 4.76 -19.50 -3.42
CA SER A 210 4.17 -20.40 -2.43
C SER A 210 4.38 -19.89 -1.00
N SER A 211 3.68 -20.52 -0.05
CA SER A 211 3.98 -20.36 1.37
C SER A 211 5.29 -21.04 1.73
N ASP A 212 5.94 -20.59 2.82
CA ASP A 212 7.19 -21.20 3.30
C ASP A 212 7.05 -22.68 3.60
N ASN A 213 5.90 -23.11 4.14
CA ASN A 213 5.62 -24.53 4.41
C ASN A 213 5.64 -25.38 3.14
N GLN A 214 5.05 -24.88 2.04
CA GLN A 214 5.09 -25.61 0.76
C GLN A 214 6.50 -25.71 0.22
N THR A 215 7.31 -24.67 0.34
CA THR A 215 8.72 -24.68 -0.08
C THR A 215 9.55 -25.65 0.79
N ILE A 216 9.35 -25.64 2.11
CA ILE A 216 9.99 -26.59 3.03
C ILE A 216 9.64 -28.03 2.67
N ASN A 217 8.36 -28.34 2.52
CA ASN A 217 7.89 -29.69 2.17
C ASN A 217 8.48 -30.18 0.84
N LYS A 218 8.56 -29.27 -0.15
CA LYS A 218 9.18 -29.59 -1.43
C LYS A 218 10.67 -29.89 -1.28
N LEU A 219 11.42 -29.03 -0.60
CA LEU A 219 12.86 -29.25 -0.37
C LEU A 219 13.12 -30.54 0.41
N THR A 220 12.28 -30.88 1.41
CA THR A 220 12.39 -32.14 2.16
C THR A 220 12.19 -33.35 1.24
N SER A 221 11.15 -33.34 0.42
CA SER A 221 10.91 -34.41 -0.57
C SER A 221 12.05 -34.53 -1.60
N ASP A 222 12.62 -33.39 -2.00
CA ASP A 222 13.75 -33.40 -2.95
C ASP A 222 15.04 -33.96 -2.31
N ILE A 223 15.26 -33.77 -1.00
CA ILE A 223 16.36 -34.42 -0.23
C ILE A 223 16.17 -35.92 -0.23
N GLU A 224 14.96 -36.41 0.09
CA GLU A 224 14.65 -37.84 0.12
C GLU A 224 14.92 -38.50 -1.23
N LYS A 225 14.40 -37.91 -2.31
CA LYS A 225 14.62 -38.41 -3.70
C LYS A 225 16.08 -38.41 -4.12
N ALA A 226 16.86 -37.40 -3.73
CA ALA A 226 18.27 -37.35 -4.05
C ALA A 226 19.05 -38.46 -3.26
N SER A 227 18.67 -38.71 -1.99
CA SER A 227 19.25 -39.75 -1.15
C SER A 227 18.92 -41.16 -1.68
N GLU A 228 17.68 -41.40 -2.10
CA GLU A 228 17.29 -42.69 -2.72
C GLU A 228 18.06 -42.98 -4.00
N LYS A 229 18.43 -41.95 -4.74
CA LYS A 229 19.25 -42.03 -5.96
C LYS A 229 20.78 -42.06 -5.66
N LEU A 230 21.19 -42.16 -4.39
CA LEU A 230 22.56 -42.10 -3.93
C LEU A 230 23.34 -40.83 -4.34
N GLN A 231 22.60 -39.72 -4.65
CA GLN A 231 23.16 -38.42 -5.03
C GLN A 231 23.45 -37.61 -3.75
N PHE A 232 24.37 -38.06 -2.93
CA PHE A 232 24.61 -37.50 -1.58
C PHE A 232 25.09 -36.04 -1.60
N GLU A 233 25.88 -35.61 -2.57
CA GLU A 233 26.34 -34.24 -2.71
C GLU A 233 25.12 -33.32 -3.00
N LYS A 234 24.22 -33.71 -3.93
CA LYS A 234 23.00 -32.98 -4.23
C LYS A 234 22.06 -32.94 -3.02
N ALA A 235 21.91 -34.04 -2.30
CA ALA A 235 21.12 -34.06 -1.07
C ALA A 235 21.68 -33.10 0.00
N ALA A 236 23.01 -33.03 0.16
CA ALA A 236 23.66 -32.10 1.07
C ALA A 236 23.44 -30.63 0.68
N GLU A 237 23.51 -30.29 -0.61
CA GLU A 237 23.22 -28.92 -1.09
C GLU A 237 21.78 -28.50 -0.81
N ILE A 238 20.80 -29.39 -1.08
CA ILE A 238 19.39 -29.12 -0.83
C ILE A 238 19.13 -28.99 0.69
N ARG A 239 19.74 -29.82 1.51
CA ARG A 239 19.68 -29.74 2.99
C ARG A 239 20.23 -28.39 3.50
N ASP A 240 21.36 -27.94 2.96
CA ASP A 240 21.95 -26.65 3.35
C ASP A 240 21.07 -25.48 2.90
N ARG A 241 20.37 -25.62 1.78
CA ARG A 241 19.36 -24.66 1.31
C ARG A 241 18.16 -24.62 2.25
N LEU A 242 17.65 -25.79 2.67
CA LEU A 242 16.57 -25.90 3.66
C LEU A 242 16.96 -25.26 4.99
N ARG A 243 18.17 -25.51 5.48
CA ARG A 243 18.69 -24.91 6.72
C ARG A 243 18.75 -23.38 6.63
N ARG A 244 19.20 -22.81 5.51
CA ARG A 244 19.19 -21.35 5.28
C ARG A 244 17.79 -20.78 5.28
N LEU A 245 16.83 -21.48 4.69
CA LEU A 245 15.42 -21.08 4.71
C LEU A 245 14.84 -21.09 6.14
N GLN A 246 15.15 -22.10 6.93
CA GLN A 246 14.71 -22.22 8.33
C GLN A 246 15.30 -21.10 9.20
N LEU A 247 16.59 -20.80 9.08
CA LEU A 247 17.24 -19.69 9.80
C LEU A 247 16.61 -18.33 9.46
N LEU A 248 16.33 -18.07 8.18
CA LEU A 248 15.63 -16.83 7.78
C LEU A 248 14.21 -16.74 8.34
N ARG A 249 13.53 -17.88 8.49
CA ARG A 249 12.21 -17.96 9.09
C ARG A 249 12.25 -17.67 10.60
N GLU A 250 13.24 -18.16 11.30
CA GLU A 250 13.46 -17.87 12.74
C GLU A 250 13.77 -16.39 12.96
N GLU A 251 14.63 -15.78 12.12
CA GLU A 251 14.92 -14.34 12.17
C GLU A 251 13.68 -13.48 11.88
N GLN A 252 12.77 -13.97 11.05
CA GLN A 252 11.55 -13.26 10.70
C GLN A 252 10.39 -13.50 11.67
N SER A 253 10.53 -14.31 12.71
CA SER A 253 9.60 -14.77 13.77
C SER A 253 8.15 -14.21 13.73
N VAL A 254 7.56 -14.09 12.56
CA VAL A 254 6.27 -13.45 12.35
C VAL A 254 5.34 -14.39 11.60
N VAL A 255 4.39 -14.84 12.36
CA VAL A 255 3.04 -15.26 11.96
C VAL A 255 2.89 -15.70 10.50
N THR A 256 2.91 -17.00 10.31
CA THR A 256 2.51 -17.63 9.04
C THR A 256 1.02 -17.39 8.83
N LEU A 257 0.67 -16.37 8.04
CA LEU A 257 -0.69 -16.10 7.65
C LEU A 257 -1.06 -16.94 6.43
N ALA A 258 -2.18 -17.65 6.50
CA ALA A 258 -2.67 -18.43 5.36
C ALA A 258 -3.31 -17.59 4.26
N ARG A 259 -3.42 -16.25 4.41
CA ARG A 259 -4.25 -15.40 3.56
C ARG A 259 -3.57 -14.07 3.20
N ASP A 260 -3.91 -13.59 2.01
CA ASP A 260 -3.55 -12.24 1.57
C ASP A 260 -4.42 -11.22 2.29
N VAL A 261 -3.80 -10.20 2.88
CA VAL A 261 -4.48 -9.13 3.61
C VAL A 261 -3.66 -7.85 3.60
N ASP A 262 -4.35 -6.72 3.48
CA ASP A 262 -3.76 -5.40 3.72
C ASP A 262 -4.38 -4.81 4.98
N ILE A 263 -3.53 -4.30 5.86
CA ILE A 263 -3.93 -3.74 7.15
C ILE A 263 -3.61 -2.25 7.14
N PHE A 264 -4.63 -1.44 7.37
CA PHE A 264 -4.55 0.01 7.47
C PHE A 264 -4.73 0.44 8.91
N SER A 265 -3.85 1.29 9.41
CA SER A 265 -3.95 1.93 10.71
C SER A 265 -3.78 3.43 10.58
N VAL A 266 -4.61 4.17 11.27
CA VAL A 266 -4.52 5.63 11.41
C VAL A 266 -4.41 5.94 12.90
N HIS A 267 -3.44 6.78 13.26
CA HIS A 267 -3.32 7.35 14.60
C HIS A 267 -3.34 8.86 14.48
N ALA A 268 -4.20 9.49 15.27
CA ALA A 268 -4.34 10.93 15.33
C ALA A 268 -3.84 11.42 16.69
N GLU A 269 -2.96 12.40 16.70
CA GLU A 269 -2.45 13.03 17.92
C GLU A 269 -2.20 14.52 17.61
N ASP A 270 -2.89 15.41 18.33
CA ASP A 270 -2.91 16.84 18.08
C ASP A 270 -3.25 17.20 16.62
N ASN A 271 -2.32 17.85 15.91
CA ASN A 271 -2.44 18.24 14.51
C ASN A 271 -1.73 17.24 13.55
N TYR A 272 -1.31 16.06 14.03
CA TYR A 272 -0.60 15.07 13.26
C TYR A 272 -1.46 13.84 13.00
N LEU A 273 -1.29 13.25 11.81
CA LEU A 273 -1.81 11.93 11.48
C LEU A 273 -0.66 11.01 11.10
N GLY A 274 -0.52 9.93 11.83
CA GLY A 274 0.34 8.80 11.46
C GLY A 274 -0.49 7.71 10.78
N ILE A 275 -0.12 7.35 9.57
CA ILE A 275 -0.77 6.29 8.81
C ILE A 275 0.24 5.17 8.61
N CYS A 276 -0.17 3.94 8.88
CA CYS A 276 0.62 2.75 8.60
C CYS A 276 -0.20 1.77 7.75
N ILE A 277 0.45 1.20 6.74
CA ILE A 277 -0.13 0.19 5.85
C ILE A 277 0.83 -0.99 5.83
N ILE A 278 0.35 -2.18 6.22
CA ILE A 278 1.11 -3.43 6.14
C ILE A 278 0.49 -4.32 5.07
N VAL A 279 1.31 -4.72 4.11
CA VAL A 279 0.92 -5.59 2.99
C VAL A 279 1.37 -7.01 3.26
N VAL A 280 0.42 -7.95 3.26
CA VAL A 280 0.70 -9.38 3.40
C VAL A 280 0.21 -10.09 2.14
N ARG A 281 1.11 -10.85 1.50
CA ARG A 281 0.81 -11.68 0.34
C ARG A 281 1.42 -13.06 0.53
N ARG A 282 0.60 -14.08 0.32
CA ARG A 282 1.00 -15.49 0.45
C ARG A 282 1.64 -15.80 1.81
N GLY A 283 1.05 -15.21 2.87
CA GLY A 283 1.51 -15.40 4.24
C GLY A 283 2.76 -14.61 4.64
N LYS A 284 3.34 -13.80 3.74
CA LYS A 284 4.55 -13.02 4.00
C LYS A 284 4.26 -11.52 4.03
N ILE A 285 4.83 -10.81 4.99
CA ILE A 285 4.82 -9.35 4.97
C ILE A 285 5.67 -8.88 3.80
N ARG A 286 5.05 -8.27 2.79
CA ARG A 286 5.73 -7.68 1.63
C ARG A 286 6.27 -6.28 1.91
N GLY A 287 5.90 -5.74 3.05
CA GLY A 287 6.46 -4.51 3.59
C GLY A 287 5.45 -3.68 4.35
N THR A 288 5.98 -2.62 4.95
CA THR A 288 5.25 -1.63 5.72
C THR A 288 5.45 -0.27 5.08
N LYS A 289 4.38 0.49 4.94
CA LYS A 289 4.40 1.87 4.45
C LYS A 289 3.83 2.78 5.51
N THR A 290 4.53 3.85 5.78
CA THR A 290 4.11 4.83 6.77
C THR A 290 4.05 6.22 6.15
N HIS A 291 3.08 7.02 6.59
CA HIS A 291 2.95 8.43 6.20
C HIS A 291 2.70 9.27 7.44
N LEU A 292 3.37 10.42 7.49
CA LEU A 292 3.08 11.48 8.44
C LEU A 292 2.42 12.64 7.71
N ILE A 293 1.27 13.08 8.19
CA ILE A 293 0.60 14.29 7.73
C ILE A 293 0.68 15.31 8.86
N LYS A 294 1.36 16.43 8.58
CA LYS A 294 1.46 17.57 9.48
C LYS A 294 0.30 18.53 9.22
N GLN A 295 -0.18 19.19 10.29
CA GLN A 295 -1.32 20.12 10.19
C GLN A 295 -2.53 19.48 9.50
N ALA A 296 -2.84 18.23 9.89
CA ALA A 296 -3.90 17.45 9.28
C ALA A 296 -5.27 18.08 9.58
N HIS A 297 -6.02 18.35 8.53
CA HIS A 297 -7.41 18.81 8.60
C HIS A 297 -8.31 17.70 8.06
N TYR A 298 -9.12 17.08 8.90
CA TYR A 298 -10.04 16.01 8.52
C TYR A 298 -11.35 16.12 9.30
N ASP A 299 -12.46 15.70 8.70
CA ASP A 299 -13.77 15.74 9.34
C ASP A 299 -14.01 14.51 10.21
N SER A 300 -13.39 13.38 9.83
CA SER A 300 -13.49 12.12 10.55
C SER A 300 -12.33 11.18 10.20
N LEU A 301 -12.02 10.23 11.10
CA LEU A 301 -11.05 9.17 10.79
C LEU A 301 -11.49 8.32 9.60
N GLU A 302 -12.79 8.22 9.32
CA GLU A 302 -13.29 7.52 8.13
C GLU A 302 -12.84 8.17 6.82
N GLU A 303 -12.81 9.51 6.75
CA GLU A 303 -12.28 10.25 5.60
C GLU A 303 -10.79 9.93 5.39
N VAL A 304 -10.01 9.86 6.48
CA VAL A 304 -8.59 9.51 6.43
C VAL A 304 -8.39 8.08 5.90
N TYR A 305 -9.15 7.11 6.42
CA TYR A 305 -9.09 5.73 5.95
C TYR A 305 -9.49 5.59 4.48
N GLN A 306 -10.55 6.27 4.05
CA GLN A 306 -10.98 6.27 2.65
C GLN A 306 -9.88 6.82 1.75
N SER A 307 -9.31 7.97 2.09
CA SER A 307 -8.19 8.58 1.34
C SER A 307 -6.96 7.68 1.33
N ALA A 308 -6.61 7.04 2.45
CA ALA A 308 -5.48 6.12 2.54
C ALA A 308 -5.67 4.88 1.65
N VAL A 309 -6.86 4.27 1.68
CA VAL A 309 -7.18 3.08 0.88
C VAL A 309 -7.16 3.40 -0.62
N PHE A 310 -7.81 4.49 -1.05
CA PHE A 310 -7.84 4.86 -2.47
C PHE A 310 -6.47 5.25 -2.99
N ASN A 311 -5.73 6.09 -2.26
CA ASN A 311 -4.39 6.49 -2.66
C ASN A 311 -3.45 5.27 -2.77
N PHE A 312 -3.59 4.31 -1.85
CA PHE A 312 -2.79 3.10 -1.86
C PHE A 312 -3.09 2.22 -3.08
N TYR A 313 -4.37 1.99 -3.42
CA TYR A 313 -4.76 1.11 -4.52
C TYR A 313 -4.76 1.77 -5.90
N ASP A 314 -4.75 3.10 -6.00
CA ASP A 314 -4.72 3.79 -7.30
C ASP A 314 -3.49 3.46 -8.15
N ASN A 315 -2.42 3.00 -7.52
CA ASN A 315 -1.17 2.65 -8.16
C ASN A 315 -0.85 1.13 -8.07
N GLN A 316 -1.85 0.30 -7.72
CA GLN A 316 -1.69 -1.14 -7.58
C GLN A 316 -2.74 -1.91 -8.37
N SER A 317 -2.35 -3.05 -8.93
CA SER A 317 -3.24 -4.01 -9.58
C SER A 317 -3.60 -5.21 -8.69
N ASP A 318 -2.85 -5.43 -7.60
CA ASP A 318 -3.01 -6.58 -6.71
C ASP A 318 -3.74 -6.18 -5.42
N ILE A 319 -5.08 -6.28 -5.46
CA ILE A 319 -5.96 -5.97 -4.32
C ILE A 319 -6.38 -7.30 -3.67
N PRO A 320 -6.12 -7.50 -2.35
CA PRO A 320 -6.50 -8.73 -1.68
C PRO A 320 -8.01 -8.79 -1.44
N LYS A 321 -8.54 -10.00 -1.32
CA LYS A 321 -9.95 -10.20 -0.95
C LYS A 321 -10.30 -9.72 0.47
N LYS A 322 -9.29 -9.60 1.36
CA LYS A 322 -9.45 -9.13 2.75
C LYS A 322 -8.66 -7.86 2.96
N ILE A 323 -9.33 -6.81 3.42
CA ILE A 323 -8.73 -5.55 3.85
C ILE A 323 -9.14 -5.34 5.31
N MET A 324 -8.21 -4.87 6.13
CA MET A 324 -8.48 -4.60 7.55
C MET A 324 -8.17 -3.15 7.89
N SER A 325 -9.06 -2.53 8.65
CA SER A 325 -8.82 -1.27 9.35
C SER A 325 -8.62 -1.52 10.84
N THR A 326 -7.72 -0.79 11.49
CA THR A 326 -7.53 -0.95 12.94
C THR A 326 -8.66 -0.34 13.77
N ASP A 327 -9.49 0.48 13.14
CA ASP A 327 -10.66 1.10 13.74
C ASP A 327 -11.94 0.62 13.03
N ALA A 328 -13.05 0.65 13.76
CA ALA A 328 -14.35 0.30 13.21
C ALA A 328 -14.84 1.43 12.30
N LEU A 329 -15.07 1.12 11.02
CA LEU A 329 -15.57 2.08 10.03
C LEU A 329 -17.07 1.88 9.82
N LYS A 330 -17.87 2.93 10.00
CA LYS A 330 -19.33 2.91 9.74
C LYS A 330 -19.61 2.75 8.25
N SER A 331 -18.73 3.28 7.40
CA SER A 331 -18.85 3.26 5.93
C SER A 331 -18.17 2.04 5.26
N LYS A 332 -17.84 0.97 6.00
CA LYS A 332 -17.13 -0.21 5.47
C LYS A 332 -17.80 -0.81 4.23
N ASP A 333 -19.15 -0.91 4.24
CA ASP A 333 -19.91 -1.48 3.13
C ASP A 333 -19.89 -0.57 1.89
N LEU A 334 -19.95 0.75 2.11
CA LEU A 334 -19.81 1.74 1.04
C LEU A 334 -18.42 1.64 0.40
N LEU A 335 -17.37 1.59 1.22
CA LEU A 335 -15.99 1.50 0.75
C LEU A 335 -15.74 0.19 -0.03
N SER A 336 -16.27 -0.94 0.45
CA SER A 336 -16.21 -2.23 -0.26
C SER A 336 -16.89 -2.18 -1.62
N LYS A 337 -18.08 -1.56 -1.72
CA LYS A 337 -18.82 -1.38 -2.98
C LYS A 337 -18.06 -0.49 -3.96
N VAL A 338 -17.42 0.58 -3.46
CA VAL A 338 -16.63 1.50 -4.29
C VAL A 338 -15.38 0.82 -4.84
N ILE A 339 -14.68 0.04 -4.01
CA ILE A 339 -13.52 -0.75 -4.46
C ILE A 339 -13.96 -1.75 -5.53
N GLN A 340 -15.08 -2.45 -5.31
CA GLN A 340 -15.63 -3.38 -6.30
C GLN A 340 -15.97 -2.69 -7.62
N LYS A 341 -16.62 -1.51 -7.58
CA LYS A 341 -17.00 -0.75 -8.79
C LYS A 341 -15.77 -0.22 -9.53
N LYS A 342 -14.76 0.27 -8.81
CA LYS A 342 -13.56 0.90 -9.41
C LYS A 342 -12.54 -0.09 -9.94
N TYR A 343 -12.29 -1.17 -9.19
CA TYR A 343 -11.19 -2.10 -9.47
C TYR A 343 -11.68 -3.50 -9.89
N ASN A 344 -13.00 -3.73 -9.94
CA ASN A 344 -13.62 -5.02 -10.25
C ASN A 344 -13.20 -6.17 -9.32
N VAL A 345 -12.90 -5.85 -8.05
CA VAL A 345 -12.49 -6.81 -7.01
C VAL A 345 -13.46 -6.74 -5.84
N LYS A 346 -14.08 -7.88 -5.50
CA LYS A 346 -14.92 -7.99 -4.29
C LYS A 346 -14.02 -8.13 -3.07
N VAL A 347 -14.09 -7.15 -2.16
CA VAL A 347 -13.29 -7.11 -0.93
C VAL A 347 -14.17 -7.26 0.30
N ASN A 348 -13.63 -7.93 1.33
CA ASN A 348 -14.20 -7.98 2.67
C ASN A 348 -13.41 -7.04 3.58
N LEU A 349 -14.02 -5.94 4.00
CA LEU A 349 -13.39 -4.95 4.89
C LEU A 349 -13.84 -5.22 6.34
N THR A 350 -12.88 -5.50 7.21
CA THR A 350 -13.12 -5.86 8.62
C THR A 350 -12.18 -5.12 9.56
N HIS A 351 -12.56 -5.01 10.85
CA HIS A 351 -11.72 -4.44 11.90
C HIS A 351 -11.37 -5.44 13.01
N THR A 352 -11.90 -6.68 12.92
CA THR A 352 -11.68 -7.71 13.94
C THR A 352 -10.62 -8.70 13.46
N PRO A 353 -9.41 -8.71 14.05
CA PRO A 353 -8.37 -9.66 13.67
C PRO A 353 -8.64 -11.04 14.29
N ASP A 354 -8.43 -12.10 13.53
CA ASP A 354 -8.31 -13.46 14.06
C ASP A 354 -6.97 -13.62 14.82
N LYS A 355 -6.80 -14.75 15.52
CA LYS A 355 -5.61 -15.00 16.34
C LYS A 355 -4.31 -14.92 15.54
N SER A 356 -4.33 -15.34 14.27
CA SER A 356 -3.14 -15.39 13.41
C SER A 356 -2.71 -14.01 12.93
N ILE A 357 -3.65 -13.10 12.64
CA ILE A 357 -3.40 -11.75 12.14
C ILE A 357 -3.13 -10.76 13.27
N ARG A 358 -3.60 -11.03 14.49
CA ARG A 358 -3.52 -10.11 15.64
C ARG A 358 -2.13 -9.50 15.89
N PRO A 359 -1.01 -10.24 15.83
CA PRO A 359 0.30 -9.65 16.03
C PRO A 359 0.64 -8.57 14.98
N ILE A 360 0.36 -8.82 13.70
CA ILE A 360 0.60 -7.86 12.61
C ILE A 360 -0.35 -6.67 12.70
N PHE A 361 -1.60 -6.92 13.08
CA PHE A 361 -2.58 -5.88 13.30
C PHE A 361 -2.13 -4.90 14.42
N ASN A 362 -1.61 -5.43 15.54
CA ASN A 362 -1.04 -4.63 16.61
C ASN A 362 0.24 -3.90 16.17
N LEU A 363 1.11 -4.56 15.40
CA LEU A 363 2.30 -3.93 14.82
C LEU A 363 1.93 -2.73 13.93
N CYS A 364 0.86 -2.84 13.14
CA CYS A 364 0.36 -1.75 12.31
C CYS A 364 -0.08 -0.54 13.16
N LYS A 365 -0.78 -0.78 14.29
CA LYS A 365 -1.15 0.26 15.25
C LYS A 365 0.06 0.95 15.87
N ILE A 366 1.03 0.17 16.34
CA ILE A 366 2.25 0.69 16.95
C ILE A 366 3.01 1.55 15.94
N ASN A 367 3.18 1.07 14.72
CA ASN A 367 3.89 1.82 13.68
C ASN A 367 3.18 3.13 13.31
N ALA A 368 1.86 3.16 13.25
CA ALA A 368 1.11 4.39 13.00
C ALA A 368 1.37 5.44 14.09
N LYS A 369 1.44 5.01 15.38
CA LYS A 369 1.77 5.89 16.50
C LYS A 369 3.23 6.34 16.46
N GLN A 370 4.17 5.44 16.23
CA GLN A 370 5.60 5.75 16.20
C GLN A 370 5.98 6.76 15.11
N VAL A 371 5.25 6.79 14.00
CA VAL A 371 5.47 7.78 12.93
C VAL A 371 5.31 9.21 13.46
N ILE A 372 4.39 9.45 14.38
CA ILE A 372 4.20 10.76 15.00
C ILE A 372 5.28 11.03 16.04
N GLN A 373 5.60 10.03 16.88
CA GLN A 373 6.59 10.18 17.96
C GLN A 373 8.03 10.40 17.48
N ASN A 374 8.36 9.94 16.28
CA ASN A 374 9.71 10.11 15.71
C ASN A 374 9.90 11.47 15.02
N HIS A 375 8.95 12.40 15.18
CA HIS A 375 8.96 13.74 14.59
C HIS A 375 8.77 14.86 15.62
#